data_13589b4a0e7e4da9a8cdd98e0cdac49b
#
_entry.id   13589b4a0e7e4da9a8cdd98e0cdac49b
#
_cell.length_a   1.000
_cell.length_b   1.000
_cell.length_c   1.000
_cell.angle_alpha   90.00
_cell.angle_beta   90.00
_cell.angle_gamma   90.00
#
_symmetry.space_group_name_H-M   'P 1'
#
loop_
_entity.id
_entity.type
_entity.pdbx_description
1 polymer ?
#
loop_
_entity_poly.entity_id
_entity_poly.type
_entity_poly.pdbx_seq_one_letter_code
_entity_poly.pdbx_strand_id
1 'polypeptide(L)'
;MSMTVWEWFEQRSYHHRDFEGLGRSSGNGAERPSTTLIFPARNVAGTIGTILSVVQDLRARTGLPDQVIVVDADSPDGTADVARAHGAEVYSENELMRAYGPAQGKGDAMWRALSVARGDIVMFADADTADFEQHFVYGTLGPLLADPQLQFVKAAFRRPFKQGEDKILDGGGRVTELMAKPLVNLFYPELAGFVQPLAGEFAARREMLSRVPFFTGYGVEIGMLIDVFDQVGLAAMAQVDLGTRQNRHQSLANLSRMSSVVLRTVAAREGLGQRLDGGLGSGALDNGVPGLWEQPDTYLHAVATEEGLRIDEHLNELIERPPLASLTDDTALSSIV
;
A
#
# COMPACT_ATOMS: atom_id res chain seq x y z
N MET A 1 9.61 -28.98 -1.42
CA MET A 1 10.37 -28.02 -2.24
C MET A 1 9.66 -26.70 -2.15
N SER A 2 10.38 -25.60 -1.95
CA SER A 2 9.79 -24.26 -1.97
C SER A 2 9.36 -23.96 -3.43
N MET A 3 8.20 -23.33 -3.59
CA MET A 3 7.69 -22.85 -4.88
C MET A 3 8.69 -21.84 -5.47
N THR A 4 9.09 -22.05 -6.72
CA THR A 4 9.94 -21.08 -7.44
C THR A 4 9.13 -19.86 -7.87
N VAL A 5 9.81 -18.73 -8.21
CA VAL A 5 9.15 -17.52 -8.73
C VAL A 5 8.36 -17.80 -10.01
N TRP A 6 8.89 -18.66 -10.89
CA TRP A 6 8.25 -19.03 -12.14
C TRP A 6 6.97 -19.86 -11.91
N GLU A 7 7.03 -20.87 -11.05
CA GLU A 7 5.86 -21.67 -10.66
C GLU A 7 4.80 -20.79 -9.97
N TRP A 8 5.24 -19.89 -9.10
CA TRP A 8 4.36 -18.94 -8.45
C TRP A 8 3.68 -18.02 -9.47
N PHE A 9 4.45 -17.45 -10.39
CA PHE A 9 3.92 -16.52 -11.40
C PHE A 9 2.85 -17.22 -12.27
N GLU A 10 3.06 -18.46 -12.66
CA GLU A 10 2.10 -19.22 -13.45
C GLU A 10 0.85 -19.61 -12.64
N GLN A 11 0.98 -19.94 -11.35
CA GLN A 11 -0.12 -20.48 -10.54
C GLN A 11 -0.84 -19.42 -9.71
N ARG A 12 -0.22 -18.29 -9.42
CA ARG A 12 -0.70 -17.25 -8.49
C ARG A 12 -0.87 -15.87 -9.13
N SER A 13 -0.78 -15.79 -10.47
CA SER A 13 -1.16 -14.58 -11.22
C SER A 13 -2.52 -14.81 -11.87
N TYR A 14 -3.50 -14.09 -11.39
CA TYR A 14 -4.88 -14.17 -11.85
C TYR A 14 -5.21 -13.00 -12.78
N HIS A 15 -6.33 -13.10 -13.50
CA HIS A 15 -6.93 -11.98 -14.21
C HIS A 15 -8.26 -11.60 -13.55
N HIS A 16 -8.61 -10.32 -13.46
CA HIS A 16 -9.85 -9.87 -12.80
C HIS A 16 -11.10 -10.56 -13.35
N ARG A 17 -11.11 -10.96 -14.64
CA ARG A 17 -12.23 -11.66 -15.28
C ARG A 17 -12.50 -13.05 -14.70
N ASP A 18 -11.51 -13.66 -14.06
CA ASP A 18 -11.67 -14.96 -13.41
C ASP A 18 -12.64 -14.88 -12.22
N PHE A 19 -12.88 -13.66 -11.74
CA PHE A 19 -13.71 -13.35 -10.58
C PHE A 19 -14.95 -12.52 -10.91
N GLU A 20 -15.24 -12.31 -12.18
CA GLU A 20 -16.46 -11.65 -12.63
C GLU A 20 -17.67 -12.52 -12.25
N GLY A 21 -18.58 -11.97 -11.46
CA GLY A 21 -19.75 -12.71 -11.00
C GLY A 21 -19.66 -13.30 -9.59
N LEU A 22 -18.55 -13.11 -8.88
CA LEU A 22 -18.50 -13.40 -7.46
C LEU A 22 -19.57 -12.58 -6.73
N GLY A 23 -20.53 -13.27 -6.11
CA GLY A 23 -21.66 -12.70 -5.40
C GLY A 23 -21.81 -13.25 -3.98
N ARG A 24 -22.99 -13.01 -3.37
CA ARG A 24 -23.32 -13.38 -1.98
C ARG A 24 -23.31 -14.88 -1.68
N SER A 25 -23.29 -15.74 -2.70
CA SER A 25 -23.36 -17.20 -2.51
C SER A 25 -22.17 -17.87 -3.18
N SER A 26 -21.28 -18.44 -2.40
CA SER A 26 -20.53 -19.60 -2.88
C SER A 26 -21.57 -20.70 -3.13
N GLY A 27 -21.58 -21.30 -4.32
CA GLY A 27 -22.61 -22.26 -4.76
C GLY A 27 -22.86 -23.50 -3.87
N ASN A 28 -22.22 -23.57 -2.71
CA ASN A 28 -22.30 -24.65 -1.73
C ASN A 28 -23.04 -24.27 -0.44
N GLY A 29 -23.70 -23.08 -0.38
CA GLY A 29 -24.46 -22.68 0.82
C GLY A 29 -23.57 -22.26 2.04
N ALA A 30 -22.24 -22.27 1.91
CA ALA A 30 -21.35 -21.75 2.93
C ALA A 30 -21.30 -20.21 2.85
N GLU A 31 -21.39 -19.56 3.99
CA GLU A 31 -21.20 -18.11 4.10
C GLU A 31 -19.77 -17.74 3.67
N ARG A 32 -19.62 -16.82 2.71
CA ARG A 32 -18.29 -16.33 2.31
C ARG A 32 -17.67 -15.48 3.41
N PRO A 33 -16.33 -15.37 3.48
CA PRO A 33 -15.69 -14.41 4.37
C PRO A 33 -16.23 -12.99 4.13
N SER A 34 -16.40 -12.24 5.22
CA SER A 34 -16.80 -10.83 5.17
C SER A 34 -15.66 -9.95 4.66
N THR A 35 -16.01 -8.83 4.02
CA THR A 35 -15.03 -7.98 3.32
C THR A 35 -15.17 -6.52 3.71
N THR A 36 -14.05 -5.85 3.94
CA THR A 36 -13.96 -4.39 4.14
C THR A 36 -13.11 -3.77 3.04
N LEU A 37 -13.60 -2.73 2.38
CA LEU A 37 -12.85 -1.89 1.46
C LEU A 37 -12.52 -0.56 2.13
N ILE A 38 -11.25 -0.18 2.14
CA ILE A 38 -10.72 1.02 2.80
C ILE A 38 -10.06 1.93 1.78
N PHE A 39 -10.41 3.20 1.83
CA PHE A 39 -9.80 4.28 1.07
C PHE A 39 -9.12 5.28 2.01
N PRO A 40 -7.78 5.26 2.13
CA PRO A 40 -7.06 6.41 2.67
C PRO A 40 -7.24 7.61 1.73
N ALA A 41 -7.72 8.73 2.24
CA ALA A 41 -8.16 9.86 1.42
C ALA A 41 -7.53 11.18 1.88
N ARG A 42 -6.99 11.95 0.94
CA ARG A 42 -6.48 13.30 1.20
C ARG A 42 -6.70 14.20 -0.02
N ASN A 43 -7.56 15.21 0.11
CA ASN A 43 -7.87 16.17 -0.94
C ASN A 43 -8.34 15.48 -2.24
N VAL A 44 -9.36 14.61 -2.14
CA VAL A 44 -9.87 13.79 -3.24
C VAL A 44 -11.38 13.98 -3.48
N ALA A 45 -11.96 15.11 -3.06
CA ALA A 45 -13.38 15.39 -3.30
C ALA A 45 -13.80 15.25 -4.77
N GLY A 46 -12.87 15.53 -5.70
CA GLY A 46 -13.13 15.43 -7.15
C GLY A 46 -13.18 13.99 -7.70
N THR A 47 -12.74 12.98 -6.97
CA THR A 47 -12.68 11.58 -7.42
C THR A 47 -13.48 10.62 -6.55
N ILE A 48 -13.48 10.84 -5.23
CA ILE A 48 -14.03 9.88 -4.25
C ILE A 48 -15.51 9.59 -4.47
N GLY A 49 -16.32 10.59 -4.87
CA GLY A 49 -17.75 10.40 -5.13
C GLY A 49 -18.01 9.43 -6.29
N THR A 50 -17.26 9.55 -7.39
CA THR A 50 -17.36 8.64 -8.54
C THR A 50 -16.91 7.23 -8.16
N ILE A 51 -15.79 7.11 -7.44
CA ILE A 51 -15.28 5.81 -6.95
C ILE A 51 -16.34 5.12 -6.09
N LEU A 52 -16.89 5.83 -5.10
CA LEU A 52 -17.90 5.28 -4.20
C LEU A 52 -19.19 4.91 -4.92
N SER A 53 -19.62 5.65 -5.93
CA SER A 53 -20.77 5.27 -6.76
C SER A 53 -20.55 3.92 -7.45
N VAL A 54 -19.37 3.70 -8.04
CA VAL A 54 -18.99 2.42 -8.66
C VAL A 54 -19.00 1.28 -7.63
N VAL A 55 -18.51 1.54 -6.42
CA VAL A 55 -18.51 0.57 -5.32
C VAL A 55 -19.93 0.24 -4.85
N GLN A 56 -20.81 1.25 -4.69
CA GLN A 56 -22.19 1.04 -4.26
C GLN A 56 -23.01 0.26 -5.32
N ASP A 57 -22.79 0.52 -6.60
CA ASP A 57 -23.40 -0.24 -7.70
C ASP A 57 -22.96 -1.72 -7.66
N LEU A 58 -21.68 -1.99 -7.43
CA LEU A 58 -21.18 -3.36 -7.23
C LEU A 58 -21.83 -4.00 -6.01
N ARG A 59 -21.85 -3.28 -4.88
CA ARG A 59 -22.42 -3.76 -3.61
C ARG A 59 -23.90 -4.11 -3.75
N ALA A 60 -24.68 -3.29 -4.44
CA ALA A 60 -26.10 -3.54 -4.68
C ALA A 60 -26.35 -4.85 -5.46
N ARG A 61 -25.49 -5.16 -6.44
CA ARG A 61 -25.63 -6.36 -7.29
C ARG A 61 -25.06 -7.62 -6.63
N THR A 62 -23.90 -7.53 -5.99
CA THR A 62 -23.13 -8.69 -5.54
C THR A 62 -23.07 -8.83 -4.01
N GLY A 63 -23.35 -7.78 -3.26
CA GLY A 63 -23.14 -7.71 -1.84
C GLY A 63 -21.69 -7.49 -1.44
N LEU A 64 -20.77 -7.21 -2.39
CA LEU A 64 -19.36 -6.91 -2.15
C LEU A 64 -19.07 -5.42 -2.38
N PRO A 65 -18.28 -4.82 -1.50
CA PRO A 65 -17.82 -5.25 -0.19
C PRO A 65 -18.92 -5.13 0.89
N ASP A 66 -18.77 -5.81 2.03
CA ASP A 66 -19.73 -5.72 3.15
C ASP A 66 -19.62 -4.39 3.89
N GLN A 67 -18.40 -3.86 4.02
CA GLN A 67 -18.08 -2.58 4.65
C GLN A 67 -17.25 -1.70 3.71
N VAL A 68 -17.55 -0.40 3.65
CA VAL A 68 -16.77 0.61 2.93
C VAL A 68 -16.37 1.70 3.90
N ILE A 69 -15.07 1.93 4.04
CA ILE A 69 -14.48 2.93 4.93
C ILE A 69 -13.70 3.94 4.11
N VAL A 70 -13.85 5.21 4.44
CA VAL A 70 -12.95 6.29 4.02
C VAL A 70 -12.28 6.87 5.25
N VAL A 71 -10.95 6.84 5.30
CA VAL A 71 -10.16 7.50 6.33
C VAL A 71 -9.60 8.79 5.75
N ASP A 72 -10.18 9.89 6.18
CA ASP A 72 -9.87 11.21 5.65
C ASP A 72 -8.79 11.91 6.48
N ALA A 73 -7.80 12.48 5.80
CA ALA A 73 -6.70 13.25 6.39
C ALA A 73 -7.12 14.69 6.78
N ASP A 74 -8.33 14.87 7.31
CA ASP A 74 -8.94 16.16 7.64
C ASP A 74 -8.91 17.14 6.45
N SER A 75 -9.29 16.64 5.29
CA SER A 75 -9.21 17.36 4.01
C SER A 75 -10.14 18.59 3.97
N PRO A 76 -9.61 19.79 3.67
CA PRO A 76 -10.42 21.01 3.62
C PRO A 76 -11.29 21.14 2.35
N ASP A 77 -11.14 20.25 1.37
CA ASP A 77 -11.85 20.29 0.08
C ASP A 77 -13.26 19.66 0.11
N GLY A 78 -13.70 19.16 1.27
CA GLY A 78 -15.00 18.50 1.43
C GLY A 78 -14.98 16.99 1.12
N THR A 79 -13.83 16.36 1.00
CA THR A 79 -13.66 14.91 0.78
C THR A 79 -14.55 14.08 1.70
N ALA A 80 -14.53 14.36 3.02
CA ALA A 80 -15.30 13.61 4.01
C ALA A 80 -16.81 13.70 3.77
N ASP A 81 -17.32 14.87 3.43
CA ASP A 81 -18.76 15.08 3.20
C ASP A 81 -19.23 14.39 1.92
N VAL A 82 -18.43 14.46 0.85
CA VAL A 82 -18.69 13.72 -0.39
C VAL A 82 -18.73 12.21 -0.10
N ALA A 83 -17.78 11.69 0.69
CA ALA A 83 -17.73 10.27 1.01
C ALA A 83 -18.95 9.81 1.83
N ARG A 84 -19.37 10.59 2.85
CA ARG A 84 -20.59 10.31 3.63
C ARG A 84 -21.85 10.32 2.77
N ALA A 85 -21.97 11.28 1.87
CA ALA A 85 -23.11 11.39 0.95
C ALA A 85 -23.25 10.17 0.01
N HIS A 86 -22.13 9.45 -0.26
CA HIS A 86 -22.11 8.22 -1.04
C HIS A 86 -22.13 6.94 -0.19
N GLY A 87 -22.49 7.05 1.11
CA GLY A 87 -22.76 5.89 1.97
C GLY A 87 -21.54 5.16 2.50
N ALA A 88 -20.37 5.80 2.53
CA ALA A 88 -19.20 5.28 3.20
C ALA A 88 -19.23 5.58 4.70
N GLU A 89 -18.63 4.70 5.51
CA GLU A 89 -18.25 5.01 6.89
C GLU A 89 -17.00 5.91 6.83
N VAL A 90 -17.09 7.11 7.39
CA VAL A 90 -16.01 8.11 7.28
C VAL A 90 -15.43 8.41 8.64
N TYR A 91 -14.12 8.26 8.75
CA TYR A 91 -13.35 8.55 9.97
C TYR A 91 -12.28 9.60 9.65
N SER A 92 -11.99 10.51 10.59
CA SER A 92 -10.76 11.29 10.56
C SER A 92 -9.59 10.40 10.96
N GLU A 93 -8.47 10.47 10.21
CA GLU A 93 -7.28 9.72 10.57
C GLU A 93 -6.73 10.10 11.94
N ASN A 94 -6.95 11.35 12.38
CA ASN A 94 -6.51 11.85 13.69
C ASN A 94 -7.47 11.47 14.84
N GLU A 95 -8.70 11.01 14.54
CA GLU A 95 -9.63 10.50 15.53
C GLU A 95 -9.42 9.02 15.86
N LEU A 96 -8.88 8.27 14.91
CA LEU A 96 -8.56 6.86 15.13
C LEU A 96 -7.22 6.72 15.85
N MET A 97 -7.16 5.82 16.83
CA MET A 97 -5.91 5.46 17.53
C MET A 97 -5.16 6.69 18.08
N ARG A 98 -5.87 7.64 18.70
CA ARG A 98 -5.33 8.93 19.20
C ARG A 98 -4.12 8.81 20.12
N ALA A 99 -4.03 7.73 20.89
CA ALA A 99 -2.90 7.47 21.78
C ALA A 99 -1.54 7.41 21.05
N TYR A 100 -1.55 7.17 19.72
CA TYR A 100 -0.35 7.10 18.89
C TYR A 100 0.03 8.44 18.24
N GLY A 101 -0.57 9.54 18.70
CA GLY A 101 -0.28 10.90 18.22
C GLY A 101 -0.93 11.22 16.88
N PRO A 102 -0.55 12.36 16.25
CA PRO A 102 -1.06 12.76 14.94
C PRO A 102 -0.74 11.73 13.86
N ALA A 103 -1.63 11.62 12.87
CA ALA A 103 -1.42 10.72 11.74
C ALA A 103 -0.27 11.18 10.83
N GLN A 104 0.50 10.23 10.32
CA GLN A 104 1.75 10.48 9.60
C GLN A 104 1.73 9.89 8.20
N GLY A 105 0.70 10.23 7.42
CA GLY A 105 0.59 9.85 6.02
C GLY A 105 -0.13 8.53 5.76
N LYS A 106 -0.07 8.05 4.51
CA LYS A 106 -0.93 6.98 3.98
C LYS A 106 -0.86 5.69 4.78
N GLY A 107 0.32 5.21 5.08
CA GLY A 107 0.48 3.94 5.79
C GLY A 107 -0.04 4.01 7.24
N ASP A 108 0.09 5.16 7.91
CA ASP A 108 -0.49 5.38 9.23
C ASP A 108 -2.03 5.39 9.17
N ALA A 109 -2.62 6.07 8.17
CA ALA A 109 -4.06 6.05 7.95
C ALA A 109 -4.56 4.61 7.69
N MET A 110 -3.82 3.80 6.94
CA MET A 110 -4.12 2.39 6.69
C MET A 110 -4.08 1.57 7.98
N TRP A 111 -3.03 1.73 8.80
CA TRP A 111 -2.89 1.06 10.08
C TRP A 111 -4.03 1.41 11.03
N ARG A 112 -4.38 2.69 11.16
CA ARG A 112 -5.48 3.18 11.99
C ARG A 112 -6.82 2.64 11.52
N ALA A 113 -7.04 2.56 10.21
CA ALA A 113 -8.27 2.04 9.62
C ALA A 113 -8.57 0.58 9.98
N LEU A 114 -7.54 -0.23 10.23
CA LEU A 114 -7.71 -1.62 10.67
C LEU A 114 -8.43 -1.73 12.02
N SER A 115 -8.33 -0.71 12.90
CA SER A 115 -9.02 -0.71 14.20
C SER A 115 -10.55 -0.68 14.08
N VAL A 116 -11.08 -0.21 12.96
CA VAL A 116 -12.52 -0.11 12.68
C VAL A 116 -12.98 -1.04 11.54
N ALA A 117 -12.05 -1.78 10.92
CA ALA A 117 -12.37 -2.77 9.91
C ALA A 117 -12.98 -4.03 10.52
N ARG A 118 -14.13 -4.47 10.00
CA ARG A 118 -14.89 -5.63 10.53
C ARG A 118 -14.76 -6.87 9.65
N GLY A 119 -14.41 -6.71 8.37
CA GLY A 119 -14.29 -7.83 7.44
C GLY A 119 -13.16 -8.79 7.77
N ASP A 120 -13.35 -10.08 7.46
CA ASP A 120 -12.30 -11.09 7.53
C ASP A 120 -11.21 -10.86 6.51
N ILE A 121 -11.57 -10.23 5.39
CA ILE A 121 -10.68 -9.78 4.33
C ILE A 121 -10.76 -8.26 4.25
N VAL A 122 -9.62 -7.60 4.27
CA VAL A 122 -9.50 -6.15 4.12
C VAL A 122 -8.80 -5.84 2.80
N MET A 123 -9.40 -4.97 2.02
CA MET A 123 -8.82 -4.42 0.79
C MET A 123 -8.53 -2.94 1.00
N PHE A 124 -7.36 -2.50 0.56
CA PHE A 124 -7.02 -1.09 0.41
C PHE A 124 -7.04 -0.69 -1.06
N ALA A 125 -7.50 0.52 -1.34
CA ALA A 125 -7.46 1.11 -2.68
C ALA A 125 -7.17 2.61 -2.59
N ASP A 126 -6.55 3.15 -3.65
CA ASP A 126 -6.27 4.58 -3.74
C ASP A 126 -7.55 5.38 -4.09
N ALA A 127 -7.76 6.49 -3.40
CA ALA A 127 -8.94 7.35 -3.54
C ALA A 127 -8.84 8.38 -4.68
N ASP A 128 -7.71 8.46 -5.38
CA ASP A 128 -7.44 9.43 -6.47
C ASP A 128 -7.43 8.80 -7.87
N THR A 129 -7.87 7.56 -7.99
CA THR A 129 -7.93 6.82 -9.26
C THR A 129 -9.07 7.34 -10.13
N ALA A 130 -8.74 7.93 -11.28
CA ALA A 130 -9.73 8.55 -12.16
C ALA A 130 -10.54 7.54 -13.00
N ASP A 131 -9.97 6.37 -13.27
CA ASP A 131 -10.52 5.28 -14.06
C ASP A 131 -10.92 4.07 -13.22
N PHE A 132 -11.39 4.32 -11.98
CA PHE A 132 -11.79 3.26 -11.07
C PHE A 132 -13.03 2.53 -11.57
N GLU A 133 -12.96 1.22 -11.68
CA GLU A 133 -14.04 0.36 -12.13
C GLU A 133 -14.30 -0.79 -11.14
N GLN A 134 -15.45 -1.44 -11.26
CA GLN A 134 -15.86 -2.50 -10.34
C GLN A 134 -14.86 -3.67 -10.28
N HIS A 135 -14.16 -3.95 -11.37
CA HIS A 135 -13.18 -5.02 -11.43
C HIS A 135 -11.95 -4.78 -10.54
N PHE A 136 -11.67 -3.53 -10.14
CA PHE A 136 -10.65 -3.26 -9.11
C PHE A 136 -11.02 -3.91 -7.78
N VAL A 137 -12.30 -3.91 -7.43
CA VAL A 137 -12.79 -4.49 -6.17
C VAL A 137 -12.89 -6.02 -6.26
N TYR A 138 -13.71 -6.54 -7.18
CA TYR A 138 -13.93 -7.99 -7.23
C TYR A 138 -12.69 -8.75 -7.71
N GLY A 139 -11.84 -8.16 -8.56
CA GLY A 139 -10.59 -8.75 -8.98
C GLY A 139 -9.60 -8.90 -7.83
N THR A 140 -9.45 -7.86 -6.99
CA THR A 140 -8.52 -7.90 -5.86
C THR A 140 -9.01 -8.77 -4.69
N LEU A 141 -10.32 -8.78 -4.41
CA LEU A 141 -10.91 -9.64 -3.38
C LEU A 141 -11.06 -11.09 -3.82
N GLY A 142 -11.24 -11.32 -5.13
CA GLY A 142 -11.61 -12.60 -5.71
C GLY A 142 -10.72 -13.78 -5.33
N PRO A 143 -9.40 -13.71 -5.48
CA PRO A 143 -8.52 -14.81 -5.11
C PRO A 143 -8.65 -15.23 -3.65
N LEU A 144 -8.75 -14.26 -2.71
CA LEU A 144 -8.91 -14.52 -1.27
C LEU A 144 -10.27 -15.13 -0.92
N LEU A 145 -11.31 -14.80 -1.69
CA LEU A 145 -12.64 -15.37 -1.53
C LEU A 145 -12.71 -16.80 -2.09
N ALA A 146 -11.93 -17.10 -3.14
CA ALA A 146 -11.91 -18.40 -3.81
C ALA A 146 -10.96 -19.40 -3.14
N ASP A 147 -9.83 -18.96 -2.61
CA ASP A 147 -8.80 -19.82 -2.02
C ASP A 147 -8.55 -19.44 -0.55
N PRO A 148 -8.97 -20.29 0.42
CA PRO A 148 -8.76 -20.04 1.85
C PRO A 148 -7.28 -20.09 2.27
N GLN A 149 -6.39 -20.64 1.46
CA GLN A 149 -4.95 -20.70 1.75
C GLN A 149 -4.24 -19.39 1.44
N LEU A 150 -4.81 -18.56 0.56
CA LEU A 150 -4.25 -17.24 0.26
C LEU A 150 -4.44 -16.29 1.45
N GLN A 151 -3.37 -15.55 1.75
CA GLN A 151 -3.32 -14.57 2.82
C GLN A 151 -3.23 -13.14 2.28
N PHE A 152 -2.65 -12.96 1.08
CA PHE A 152 -2.37 -11.64 0.50
C PHE A 152 -2.50 -11.66 -1.02
N VAL A 153 -3.13 -10.65 -1.58
CA VAL A 153 -3.28 -10.44 -3.03
C VAL A 153 -2.92 -9.00 -3.38
N LYS A 154 -2.02 -8.82 -4.33
CA LYS A 154 -1.61 -7.50 -4.80
C LYS A 154 -2.09 -7.25 -6.23
N ALA A 155 -2.53 -6.03 -6.50
CA ALA A 155 -2.91 -5.64 -7.85
C ALA A 155 -1.69 -5.54 -8.78
N ALA A 156 -1.88 -5.99 -10.00
CA ALA A 156 -1.00 -5.80 -11.13
C ALA A 156 -1.74 -5.02 -12.22
N PHE A 157 -1.10 -4.07 -12.85
CA PHE A 157 -1.69 -3.28 -13.94
C PHE A 157 -0.61 -2.59 -14.76
N ARG A 158 -0.95 -2.25 -16.00
CA ARG A 158 -0.12 -1.41 -16.86
C ARG A 158 -0.33 0.05 -16.53
N ARG A 159 0.75 0.82 -16.54
CA ARG A 159 0.74 2.27 -16.30
C ARG A 159 1.17 3.03 -17.56
N PRO A 160 0.25 3.41 -18.44
CA PRO A 160 0.59 4.21 -19.60
C PRO A 160 1.09 5.60 -19.17
N PHE A 161 2.07 6.09 -19.91
CA PHE A 161 2.62 7.43 -19.73
C PHE A 161 2.26 8.28 -20.95
N LYS A 162 1.74 9.49 -20.72
CA LYS A 162 1.53 10.48 -21.77
C LYS A 162 2.71 11.43 -21.85
N GLN A 163 3.35 11.51 -23.01
CA GLN A 163 4.39 12.49 -23.33
C GLN A 163 3.92 13.31 -24.51
N GLY A 164 3.35 14.50 -24.25
CA GLY A 164 2.65 15.30 -25.27
C GLY A 164 1.42 14.57 -25.81
N GLU A 165 1.35 14.38 -27.12
CA GLU A 165 0.27 13.61 -27.78
C GLU A 165 0.53 12.10 -27.80
N ASP A 166 1.78 11.68 -27.55
CA ASP A 166 2.16 10.27 -27.57
C ASP A 166 1.78 9.56 -26.26
N LYS A 167 1.21 8.37 -26.41
CA LYS A 167 0.90 7.47 -25.29
C LYS A 167 1.91 6.32 -25.30
N ILE A 168 2.86 6.37 -24.34
CA ILE A 168 3.80 5.27 -24.10
C ILE A 168 3.11 4.30 -23.15
N LEU A 169 2.82 3.08 -23.61
CA LEU A 169 2.01 2.11 -22.87
C LEU A 169 2.63 1.67 -21.53
N ASP A 170 3.96 1.65 -21.44
CA ASP A 170 4.72 1.12 -20.30
C ASP A 170 5.66 2.17 -19.67
N GLY A 171 5.44 3.46 -19.92
CA GLY A 171 6.32 4.54 -19.43
C GLY A 171 6.03 5.05 -18.02
N GLY A 172 4.96 4.58 -17.37
CA GLY A 172 4.59 4.95 -16.01
C GLY A 172 5.26 4.07 -14.94
N GLY A 173 5.06 4.43 -13.66
CA GLY A 173 5.60 3.64 -12.55
C GLY A 173 7.11 3.73 -12.37
N ARG A 174 7.71 4.88 -12.65
CA ARG A 174 9.18 5.09 -12.63
C ARG A 174 9.85 4.65 -11.33
N VAL A 175 9.26 4.89 -10.17
CA VAL A 175 9.79 4.41 -8.88
C VAL A 175 9.72 2.89 -8.80
N THR A 176 8.65 2.28 -9.31
CA THR A 176 8.53 0.82 -9.39
C THR A 176 9.64 0.22 -10.25
N GLU A 177 9.82 0.74 -11.48
CA GLU A 177 10.77 0.15 -12.44
C GLU A 177 12.24 0.44 -12.09
N LEU A 178 12.54 1.66 -11.61
CA LEU A 178 13.92 2.13 -11.41
C LEU A 178 14.43 1.95 -9.97
N MET A 179 13.56 1.66 -9.00
CA MET A 179 13.93 1.51 -7.61
C MET A 179 13.40 0.20 -7.00
N ALA A 180 12.08 0.01 -6.94
CA ALA A 180 11.52 -1.12 -6.22
C ALA A 180 11.89 -2.47 -6.85
N LYS A 181 11.71 -2.65 -8.16
CA LYS A 181 12.08 -3.91 -8.85
C LYS A 181 13.56 -4.26 -8.73
N PRO A 182 14.53 -3.33 -8.97
CA PRO A 182 15.94 -3.61 -8.71
C PRO A 182 16.24 -4.03 -7.28
N LEU A 183 15.65 -3.36 -6.28
CA LEU A 183 15.84 -3.71 -4.86
C LEU A 183 15.25 -5.09 -4.53
N VAL A 184 14.03 -5.37 -5.01
CA VAL A 184 13.38 -6.68 -4.83
C VAL A 184 14.23 -7.78 -5.47
N ASN A 185 14.71 -7.61 -6.70
CA ASN A 185 15.58 -8.59 -7.36
C ASN A 185 16.89 -8.82 -6.61
N LEU A 186 17.41 -7.79 -5.92
CA LEU A 186 18.68 -7.89 -5.20
C LEU A 186 18.52 -8.55 -3.83
N PHE A 187 17.49 -8.18 -3.07
CA PHE A 187 17.35 -8.56 -1.66
C PHE A 187 16.25 -9.61 -1.41
N TYR A 188 15.21 -9.64 -2.25
CA TYR A 188 14.04 -10.53 -2.12
C TYR A 188 13.70 -11.16 -3.47
N PRO A 189 14.61 -11.94 -4.08
CA PRO A 189 14.41 -12.48 -5.43
C PRO A 189 13.14 -13.32 -5.57
N GLU A 190 12.62 -13.89 -4.48
CA GLU A 190 11.34 -14.60 -4.45
C GLU A 190 10.15 -13.69 -4.77
N LEU A 191 10.24 -12.39 -4.46
CA LEU A 191 9.20 -11.40 -4.73
C LEU A 191 9.34 -10.76 -6.12
N ALA A 192 10.37 -11.11 -6.90
CA ALA A 192 10.63 -10.51 -8.22
C ALA A 192 9.53 -10.77 -9.25
N GLY A 193 8.65 -11.74 -9.01
CA GLY A 193 7.47 -12.02 -9.84
C GLY A 193 6.33 -11.01 -9.70
N PHE A 194 6.31 -10.15 -8.67
CA PHE A 194 5.27 -9.12 -8.54
C PHE A 194 5.43 -8.01 -9.57
N VAL A 195 4.42 -7.83 -10.42
CA VAL A 195 4.42 -6.82 -11.50
C VAL A 195 4.43 -5.40 -10.93
N GLN A 196 3.68 -5.16 -9.86
CA GLN A 196 3.54 -3.85 -9.23
C GLN A 196 3.79 -3.92 -7.70
N PRO A 197 5.06 -4.08 -7.26
CA PRO A 197 5.40 -4.17 -5.83
C PRO A 197 4.96 -2.94 -5.02
N LEU A 198 4.80 -1.79 -5.65
CA LEU A 198 4.35 -0.54 -5.02
C LEU A 198 2.87 -0.22 -5.30
N ALA A 199 2.04 -1.18 -5.75
CA ALA A 199 0.61 -0.92 -5.91
C ALA A 199 -0.04 -0.63 -4.55
N GLY A 200 -0.86 0.43 -4.49
CA GLY A 200 -1.65 0.77 -3.32
C GLY A 200 -2.91 -0.12 -3.18
N GLU A 201 -3.30 -0.77 -4.28
CA GLU A 201 -4.39 -1.72 -4.30
C GLU A 201 -3.87 -3.11 -3.92
N PHE A 202 -4.33 -3.58 -2.78
CA PHE A 202 -4.10 -4.95 -2.32
C PHE A 202 -5.21 -5.38 -1.36
N ALA A 203 -5.36 -6.68 -1.19
CA ALA A 203 -6.23 -7.25 -0.18
C ALA A 203 -5.48 -8.32 0.61
N ALA A 204 -5.85 -8.48 1.87
CA ALA A 204 -5.30 -9.52 2.73
C ALA A 204 -6.32 -9.97 3.78
N ARG A 205 -6.06 -11.12 4.40
CA ARG A 205 -6.82 -11.50 5.59
C ARG A 205 -6.52 -10.52 6.72
N ARG A 206 -7.56 -10.03 7.39
CA ARG A 206 -7.43 -9.05 8.46
C ARG A 206 -6.50 -9.53 9.58
N GLU A 207 -6.57 -10.80 9.93
CA GLU A 207 -5.68 -11.42 10.91
C GLU A 207 -4.20 -11.32 10.49
N MET A 208 -3.90 -11.53 9.20
CA MET A 208 -2.55 -11.37 8.65
C MET A 208 -2.07 -9.92 8.79
N LEU A 209 -2.90 -8.96 8.37
CA LEU A 209 -2.58 -7.53 8.48
C LEU A 209 -2.37 -7.07 9.92
N SER A 210 -3.06 -7.67 10.89
CA SER A 210 -2.88 -7.33 12.30
C SER A 210 -1.53 -7.76 12.87
N ARG A 211 -0.84 -8.69 12.21
CA ARG A 211 0.46 -9.26 12.64
C ARG A 211 1.68 -8.59 12.03
N VAL A 212 1.51 -7.74 11.04
CA VAL A 212 2.61 -7.02 10.41
C VAL A 212 2.64 -5.55 10.83
N PRO A 213 3.83 -4.96 10.94
CA PRO A 213 3.97 -3.54 11.19
C PRO A 213 3.68 -2.73 9.93
N PHE A 214 3.42 -1.42 10.08
CA PHE A 214 3.12 -0.51 8.98
C PHE A 214 4.06 0.68 8.97
N PHE A 215 4.82 0.87 7.91
CA PHE A 215 5.49 2.15 7.67
C PHE A 215 4.45 3.25 7.41
N THR A 216 4.64 4.42 8.00
CA THR A 216 3.61 5.48 8.01
C THR A 216 3.45 6.19 6.67
N GLY A 217 4.52 6.28 5.86
CA GLY A 217 4.56 7.00 4.58
C GLY A 217 4.53 6.09 3.36
N TYR A 218 5.30 6.47 2.34
CA TYR A 218 5.43 5.74 1.05
C TYR A 218 6.20 4.41 1.15
N GLY A 219 6.70 4.04 2.32
CA GLY A 219 7.31 2.73 2.55
C GLY A 219 6.29 1.61 2.78
N VAL A 220 5.02 1.93 3.00
CA VAL A 220 4.01 0.96 3.42
C VAL A 220 3.83 -0.16 2.40
N GLU A 221 3.79 0.13 1.11
CA GLU A 221 3.52 -0.88 0.09
C GLU A 221 4.64 -1.92 -0.05
N ILE A 222 5.90 -1.47 -0.04
CA ILE A 222 7.05 -2.36 -0.15
C ILE A 222 7.34 -3.06 1.19
N GLY A 223 7.21 -2.36 2.31
CA GLY A 223 7.35 -2.94 3.64
C GLY A 223 6.31 -4.04 3.87
N MET A 224 5.04 -3.77 3.56
CA MET A 224 3.95 -4.75 3.64
C MET A 224 4.22 -6.00 2.78
N LEU A 225 4.73 -5.81 1.57
CA LEU A 225 5.04 -6.93 0.68
C LEU A 225 6.12 -7.84 1.28
N ILE A 226 7.18 -7.25 1.83
CA ILE A 226 8.27 -7.97 2.48
C ILE A 226 7.78 -8.65 3.77
N ASP A 227 7.12 -7.89 4.65
CA ASP A 227 6.67 -8.41 5.96
C ASP A 227 5.67 -9.55 5.84
N VAL A 228 4.76 -9.47 4.85
CA VAL A 228 3.84 -10.58 4.56
C VAL A 228 4.59 -11.79 4.01
N PHE A 229 5.53 -11.60 3.10
CA PHE A 229 6.36 -12.69 2.59
C PHE A 229 7.10 -13.42 3.71
N ASP A 230 7.71 -12.68 4.62
CA ASP A 230 8.43 -13.25 5.76
C ASP A 230 7.52 -14.05 6.70
N GLN A 231 6.25 -13.64 6.83
CA GLN A 231 5.27 -14.31 7.70
C GLN A 231 4.66 -15.58 7.09
N VAL A 232 4.30 -15.56 5.80
CA VAL A 232 3.49 -16.62 5.20
C VAL A 232 4.13 -17.29 3.98
N GLY A 233 5.24 -16.76 3.48
CA GLY A 233 5.93 -17.25 2.29
C GLY A 233 5.16 -16.98 0.99
N LEU A 234 5.86 -17.15 -0.13
CA LEU A 234 5.37 -16.82 -1.46
C LEU A 234 4.10 -17.60 -1.86
N ALA A 235 3.98 -18.85 -1.45
CA ALA A 235 2.86 -19.73 -1.83
C ALA A 235 1.48 -19.23 -1.35
N ALA A 236 1.45 -18.46 -0.24
CA ALA A 236 0.23 -17.87 0.31
C ALA A 236 -0.06 -16.46 -0.22
N MET A 237 0.73 -15.98 -1.17
CA MET A 237 0.59 -14.69 -1.83
C MET A 237 0.20 -14.86 -3.29
N ALA A 238 -0.51 -13.86 -3.84
CA ALA A 238 -0.90 -13.85 -5.24
C ALA A 238 -0.90 -12.42 -5.80
N GLN A 239 -1.03 -12.31 -7.12
CA GLN A 239 -1.33 -11.05 -7.79
C GLN A 239 -2.48 -11.20 -8.76
N VAL A 240 -3.13 -10.08 -9.10
CA VAL A 240 -4.25 -10.04 -10.04
C VAL A 240 -4.05 -8.92 -11.05
N ASP A 241 -4.12 -9.26 -12.34
CA ASP A 241 -4.09 -8.27 -13.43
C ASP A 241 -5.43 -7.54 -13.50
N LEU A 242 -5.41 -6.25 -13.21
CA LEU A 242 -6.54 -5.33 -13.29
C LEU A 242 -6.56 -4.53 -14.61
N GLY A 243 -5.69 -4.87 -15.58
CA GLY A 243 -5.64 -4.24 -16.89
C GLY A 243 -4.79 -2.97 -16.91
N THR A 244 -5.41 -1.81 -17.06
CA THR A 244 -4.70 -0.53 -17.20
C THR A 244 -5.18 0.46 -16.14
N ARG A 245 -4.24 1.19 -15.54
CA ARG A 245 -4.53 2.24 -14.57
C ARG A 245 -3.84 3.55 -14.95
N GLN A 246 -4.59 4.64 -14.91
CA GLN A 246 -4.03 5.98 -15.12
C GLN A 246 -3.84 6.68 -13.78
N ASN A 247 -2.59 7.08 -13.52
CA ASN A 247 -2.24 7.86 -12.34
C ASN A 247 -1.85 9.29 -12.75
N ARG A 248 -1.99 10.24 -11.83
CA ARG A 248 -1.44 11.59 -12.00
C ARG A 248 0.08 11.54 -12.09
N HIS A 249 0.64 12.38 -12.96
CA HIS A 249 2.09 12.51 -13.09
C HIS A 249 2.65 13.25 -11.87
N GLN A 250 3.69 12.66 -11.29
CA GLN A 250 4.50 13.28 -10.25
C GLN A 250 5.76 13.91 -10.86
N SER A 251 6.21 15.03 -10.27
CA SER A 251 7.49 15.63 -10.66
C SER A 251 8.65 14.68 -10.35
N LEU A 252 9.76 14.83 -11.07
CA LEU A 252 10.96 14.01 -10.82
C LEU A 252 11.48 14.19 -9.39
N ALA A 253 11.40 15.40 -8.83
CA ALA A 253 11.78 15.67 -7.44
C ALA A 253 10.92 14.87 -6.44
N ASN A 254 9.59 14.80 -6.66
CA ASN A 254 8.71 13.98 -5.82
C ASN A 254 9.01 12.49 -5.95
N LEU A 255 9.26 12.01 -7.19
CA LEU A 255 9.62 10.61 -7.42
C LEU A 255 10.97 10.26 -6.77
N SER A 256 11.93 11.18 -6.76
CA SER A 256 13.23 11.01 -6.09
C SER A 256 13.06 10.83 -4.58
N ARG A 257 12.21 11.65 -3.94
CA ARG A 257 11.88 11.49 -2.51
C ARG A 257 11.18 10.16 -2.23
N MET A 258 10.19 9.78 -3.04
CA MET A 258 9.52 8.48 -2.93
C MET A 258 10.52 7.31 -3.07
N SER A 259 11.45 7.42 -4.02
CA SER A 259 12.51 6.42 -4.22
C SER A 259 13.41 6.29 -2.98
N SER A 260 13.77 7.41 -2.35
CA SER A 260 14.54 7.39 -1.09
C SER A 260 13.81 6.65 0.02
N VAL A 261 12.50 6.87 0.19
CA VAL A 261 11.71 6.13 1.20
C VAL A 261 11.70 4.63 0.90
N VAL A 262 11.45 4.23 -0.37
CA VAL A 262 11.46 2.82 -0.77
C VAL A 262 12.82 2.17 -0.49
N LEU A 263 13.92 2.85 -0.84
CA LEU A 263 15.29 2.39 -0.57
C LEU A 263 15.50 2.20 0.94
N ARG A 264 15.16 3.20 1.75
CA ARG A 264 15.33 3.15 3.22
C ARG A 264 14.48 2.06 3.85
N THR A 265 13.27 1.82 3.36
CA THR A 265 12.39 0.75 3.84
C THR A 265 13.01 -0.63 3.63
N VAL A 266 13.53 -0.90 2.42
CA VAL A 266 14.22 -2.16 2.12
C VAL A 266 15.49 -2.28 2.96
N ALA A 267 16.29 -1.22 3.05
CA ALA A 267 17.50 -1.19 3.87
C ALA A 267 17.22 -1.48 5.36
N ALA A 268 16.11 -0.96 5.89
CA ALA A 268 15.69 -1.22 7.27
C ALA A 268 15.34 -2.70 7.49
N ARG A 269 14.61 -3.33 6.54
CA ARG A 269 14.29 -4.77 6.62
C ARG A 269 15.53 -5.64 6.51
N GLU A 270 16.51 -5.27 5.68
CA GLU A 270 17.79 -5.95 5.54
C GLU A 270 18.75 -5.71 6.72
N GLY A 271 18.43 -4.83 7.66
CA GLY A 271 19.30 -4.46 8.77
C GLY A 271 20.64 -3.89 8.29
N LEU A 272 20.66 -3.20 7.12
CA LEU A 272 21.90 -2.71 6.53
C LEU A 272 22.62 -1.71 7.45
N GLY A 273 21.88 -0.91 8.21
CA GLY A 273 22.45 -0.04 9.24
C GLY A 273 23.25 -0.81 10.29
N GLN A 274 22.67 -1.86 10.84
CA GLN A 274 23.31 -2.71 11.86
C GLN A 274 24.49 -3.52 11.30
N ARG A 275 24.42 -3.96 10.03
CA ARG A 275 25.52 -4.72 9.39
C ARG A 275 26.76 -3.86 9.17
N LEU A 276 26.61 -2.57 8.92
CA LEU A 276 27.75 -1.66 8.73
C LEU A 276 28.39 -1.28 10.07
N ASP A 277 27.62 -1.16 11.14
CA ASP A 277 28.16 -0.96 12.49
C ASP A 277 28.89 -2.19 13.04
N GLY A 278 28.48 -3.40 12.66
CA GLY A 278 29.09 -4.66 13.13
C GLY A 278 30.24 -5.21 12.29
N GLY A 279 30.42 -4.75 11.06
CA GLY A 279 31.34 -5.35 10.08
C GLY A 279 32.62 -4.56 9.79
N LEU A 280 32.64 -3.27 10.01
CA LEU A 280 33.83 -2.42 9.93
C LEU A 280 34.16 -2.00 11.35
N GLY A 281 35.09 -2.71 11.96
CA GLY A 281 35.49 -2.48 13.35
C GLY A 281 35.58 -0.99 13.68
N SER A 282 35.17 -0.64 14.88
CA SER A 282 35.06 0.71 15.48
C SER A 282 36.33 1.56 15.47
N GLY A 283 37.29 1.28 14.59
CA GLY A 283 38.59 1.93 14.53
C GLY A 283 38.83 2.84 13.32
N ALA A 284 37.91 2.95 12.33
CA ALA A 284 38.32 3.51 11.04
C ALA A 284 37.72 4.87 10.66
N LEU A 285 36.75 5.45 11.37
CA LEU A 285 36.19 6.75 10.98
C LEU A 285 35.93 7.69 12.17
N ASP A 286 36.96 7.93 12.99
CA ASP A 286 36.96 9.02 13.97
C ASP A 286 37.26 10.40 13.29
N ASN A 287 36.67 10.61 12.12
CA ASN A 287 36.81 11.86 11.36
C ASN A 287 35.60 12.80 11.52
N GLY A 288 34.68 12.53 12.47
CA GLY A 288 33.52 13.40 12.71
C GLY A 288 32.50 13.40 11.57
N VAL A 289 32.60 12.47 10.61
CA VAL A 289 31.55 12.21 9.64
C VAL A 289 30.56 11.26 10.29
N PRO A 290 29.28 11.65 10.47
CA PRO A 290 28.26 10.71 10.95
C PRO A 290 28.34 9.43 10.13
N GLY A 291 28.25 8.27 10.77
CA GLY A 291 28.20 6.99 10.08
C GLY A 291 27.13 7.05 8.99
N LEU A 292 27.36 6.45 7.86
CA LEU A 292 26.48 6.52 6.66
C LEU A 292 24.99 6.23 6.96
N TRP A 293 24.68 5.76 8.16
CA TRP A 293 23.34 5.31 8.58
C TRP A 293 22.78 6.04 9.82
N GLU A 294 23.56 6.85 10.50
CA GLU A 294 23.04 7.93 11.37
C GLU A 294 22.55 9.11 10.53
N GLN A 295 21.91 8.82 9.40
CA GLN A 295 21.40 9.87 8.56
C GLN A 295 20.25 10.58 9.27
N PRO A 296 20.29 11.91 9.32
CA PRO A 296 19.16 12.69 9.78
C PRO A 296 17.93 12.27 8.94
N ASP A 297 16.74 12.33 9.55
CA ASP A 297 15.46 12.07 8.89
C ASP A 297 15.15 13.10 7.79
N THR A 298 16.19 13.51 7.07
CA THR A 298 16.17 14.52 6.01
C THR A 298 16.70 13.96 4.71
N TYR A 299 16.07 14.38 3.63
CA TYR A 299 16.49 14.13 2.26
C TYR A 299 16.95 15.45 1.64
N LEU A 300 18.23 15.52 1.30
CA LEU A 300 18.81 16.68 0.62
C LEU A 300 18.73 16.51 -0.89
N HIS A 301 18.08 17.43 -1.57
CA HIS A 301 17.91 17.43 -3.01
C HIS A 301 18.62 18.63 -3.62
N ALA A 302 19.83 18.40 -4.15
CA ALA A 302 20.58 19.42 -4.86
C ALA A 302 20.04 19.57 -6.29
N VAL A 303 19.71 20.79 -6.68
CA VAL A 303 19.15 21.11 -8.01
C VAL A 303 19.85 22.29 -8.65
N ALA A 304 19.94 22.27 -9.98
CA ALA A 304 20.30 23.42 -10.78
C ALA A 304 19.03 24.16 -11.21
N THR A 305 19.00 25.46 -11.02
CA THR A 305 17.91 26.36 -11.43
C THR A 305 18.45 27.47 -12.32
N GLU A 306 17.58 28.25 -12.92
CA GLU A 306 18.00 29.45 -13.69
C GLU A 306 18.75 30.48 -12.82
N GLU A 307 18.50 30.48 -11.51
CA GLU A 307 19.13 31.37 -10.53
C GLU A 307 20.44 30.82 -9.95
N GLY A 308 20.81 29.55 -10.31
CA GLY A 308 22.02 28.87 -9.84
C GLY A 308 21.75 27.53 -9.15
N LEU A 309 22.72 27.06 -8.39
CA LEU A 309 22.64 25.81 -7.65
C LEU A 309 21.98 26.03 -6.28
N ARG A 310 21.09 25.14 -5.88
CA ARG A 310 20.48 25.17 -4.55
C ARG A 310 20.29 23.77 -4.01
N ILE A 311 20.16 23.66 -2.70
CA ILE A 311 19.79 22.44 -1.99
C ILE A 311 18.42 22.64 -1.35
N ASP A 312 17.48 21.75 -1.67
CA ASP A 312 16.20 21.65 -1.00
C ASP A 312 16.28 20.55 0.07
N GLU A 313 15.89 20.89 1.28
CA GLU A 313 15.85 19.95 2.42
C GLU A 313 14.42 19.49 2.65
N HIS A 314 14.21 18.19 2.78
CA HIS A 314 12.90 17.59 3.00
C HIS A 314 12.97 16.62 4.18
N LEU A 315 12.00 16.71 5.08
CA LEU A 315 11.80 15.70 6.11
C LEU A 315 11.44 14.37 5.43
N ASN A 316 12.12 13.30 5.82
CA ASN A 316 11.99 11.96 5.24
C ASN A 316 12.11 10.88 6.32
N GLU A 317 11.41 11.11 7.45
CA GLU A 317 11.37 10.17 8.57
C GLU A 317 10.82 8.81 8.11
N LEU A 318 11.47 7.75 8.56
CA LEU A 318 10.99 6.38 8.37
C LEU A 318 10.43 5.90 9.70
N ILE A 319 9.13 6.09 9.90
CA ILE A 319 8.42 5.73 11.11
C ILE A 319 7.58 4.49 10.83
N GLU A 320 7.49 3.62 11.83
CA GLU A 320 6.75 2.37 11.74
C GLU A 320 5.76 2.25 12.90
N ARG A 321 4.54 1.81 12.59
CA ARG A 321 3.53 1.44 13.57
C ARG A 321 3.67 -0.05 13.91
N PRO A 322 3.54 -0.43 15.19
CA PRO A 322 3.65 -1.83 15.58
C PRO A 322 2.48 -2.67 15.03
N PRO A 323 2.65 -3.99 14.92
CA PRO A 323 1.53 -4.88 14.63
C PRO A 323 0.36 -4.64 15.59
N LEU A 324 -0.87 -4.50 15.07
CA LEU A 324 -2.05 -4.29 15.93
C LEU A 324 -2.25 -5.43 16.92
N ALA A 325 -1.93 -6.66 16.54
CA ALA A 325 -2.01 -7.83 17.41
C ALA A 325 -1.03 -7.78 18.60
N SER A 326 -0.02 -6.92 18.57
CA SER A 326 0.92 -6.72 19.70
C SER A 326 0.43 -5.70 20.73
N LEU A 327 -0.64 -4.97 20.41
CA LEU A 327 -1.19 -3.96 21.31
C LEU A 327 -2.01 -4.63 22.40
N THR A 328 -1.72 -4.32 23.66
CA THR A 328 -2.53 -4.79 24.78
C THR A 328 -3.82 -3.96 24.88
N ASP A 329 -4.91 -4.58 25.29
CA ASP A 329 -6.27 -4.01 25.36
C ASP A 329 -6.40 -2.66 26.08
N ASP A 330 -5.47 -2.33 26.99
CA ASP A 330 -5.52 -1.10 27.79
C ASP A 330 -5.21 0.19 26.98
N THR A 331 -4.57 0.09 25.84
CA THR A 331 -4.18 1.25 25.01
C THR A 331 -5.02 1.41 23.74
N ALA A 332 -5.57 0.33 23.21
CA ALA A 332 -6.23 0.31 21.92
C ALA A 332 -7.74 0.62 21.98
N LEU A 333 -8.43 0.18 23.03
CA LEU A 333 -9.90 0.22 23.10
C LEU A 333 -10.47 1.45 23.84
N SER A 334 -9.68 2.15 24.66
CA SER A 334 -10.14 3.34 25.37
C SER A 334 -10.26 4.61 24.51
N SER A 335 -9.90 4.54 23.24
CA SER A 335 -9.91 5.68 22.29
C SER A 335 -10.92 5.56 21.15
N ILE A 336 -11.82 4.57 21.19
CA ILE A 336 -12.84 4.36 20.14
C ILE A 336 -14.22 4.95 20.56
N VAL A 337 -14.31 5.66 21.69
CA VAL A 337 -15.54 6.34 22.13
C VAL A 337 -15.36 7.84 22.14
#